data_4739befc8019a2b1d84ccf2c662a85f8
#
_entry.id   4739befc8019a2b1d84ccf2c662a85f8
#
_cell.length_a   1.000
_cell.length_b   1.000
_cell.length_c   1.000
_cell.angle_alpha   90.00
_cell.angle_beta   90.00
_cell.angle_gamma   90.00
#
_symmetry.space_group_name_H-M   'P 1'
#
loop_
_entity.id
_entity.type
_entity.pdbx_description
1 polymer ?
#
loop_
_entity_poly.entity_id
_entity_poly.type
_entity_poly.pdbx_seq_one_letter_code
_entity_poly.pdbx_strand_id
1 'polypeptide(L)'
;MNQRNADQPAGHTALLVLVILIGLNLRPFLTAIGPLAQAIDQRLALGMDTLAWLTLLPLWLIGIGVLLTPSLRRRTSARQLLGLALLLLGIGSAMRFDAQSGALLIASAALCGLGSALVQGVLPALIKQHFARKVPLVMGIFSACMMGGGALGASLTPRLVASLDWSRALALWSLPVLLALVWLVWQVRLPRAAAVAILHGEQRLITLPRSWLLIVCFGIINSGYGIVVAWLAPAYMANGWSAAQAGELVAWLALAQTASGLGLPLLAARSLDRRRWMGLAIAMQLAGFGGLWLAPASAPILWCMLCGAGLGGSFSLIMVIALDHLPDPRRAGTLSALMQGFGFMLAATGPWVAAWLYHLFGDFAAAWQWQLGGLLLMSLLVLRLDPRHYPRVMGLPTASKPTLSAHLSTSAAAQSNTPA
;
A
#
# COMPACT_ATOMS: atom_id res chain seq x y z
N MET A 1 13.63 29.71 20.34
CA MET A 1 12.41 29.42 21.13
C MET A 1 11.57 28.37 20.43
N ASN A 2 11.32 27.29 21.15
CA ASN A 2 10.34 26.19 20.94
C ASN A 2 10.55 25.14 19.83
N GLN A 3 11.59 24.31 19.97
CA GLN A 3 11.59 22.95 19.42
C GLN A 3 10.97 21.90 20.37
N ARG A 4 10.47 22.29 21.55
CA ARG A 4 9.96 21.37 22.60
C ARG A 4 8.51 20.88 22.42
N ASN A 5 7.75 21.36 21.44
CA ASN A 5 6.32 20.99 21.30
C ASN A 5 6.02 19.85 20.30
N ALA A 6 7.04 19.22 19.68
CA ALA A 6 6.82 18.10 18.76
C ALA A 6 6.77 16.73 19.45
N ASP A 7 7.19 16.62 20.70
CA ASP A 7 7.33 15.36 21.45
C ASP A 7 6.22 15.13 22.49
N GLN A 8 5.07 15.77 22.38
CA GLN A 8 3.95 15.48 23.31
C GLN A 8 3.32 14.12 22.98
N PRO A 9 3.25 13.18 23.94
CA PRO A 9 2.65 11.84 23.73
C PRO A 9 1.22 11.90 23.17
N ALA A 10 0.45 12.91 23.50
CA ALA A 10 -0.90 13.14 22.99
C ALA A 10 -0.95 13.37 21.46
N GLY A 11 0.07 14.03 20.88
CA GLY A 11 0.14 14.27 19.43
C GLY A 11 0.43 12.98 18.63
N HIS A 12 1.28 12.10 19.15
CA HIS A 12 1.59 10.81 18.53
C HIS A 12 0.38 9.87 18.55
N THR A 13 -0.36 9.82 19.65
CA THR A 13 -1.57 8.99 19.77
C THR A 13 -2.66 9.46 18.81
N ALA A 14 -2.91 10.78 18.73
CA ALA A 14 -3.90 11.33 17.81
C ALA A 14 -3.54 11.02 16.34
N LEU A 15 -2.25 11.11 15.98
CA LEU A 15 -1.77 10.76 14.64
C LEU A 15 -1.88 9.25 14.37
N LEU A 16 -1.60 8.39 15.33
CA LEU A 16 -1.74 6.93 15.18
C LEU A 16 -3.21 6.54 14.96
N VAL A 17 -4.13 7.13 15.73
CA VAL A 17 -5.59 6.93 15.52
C VAL A 17 -5.99 7.39 14.12
N LEU A 18 -5.48 8.53 13.64
CA LEU A 18 -5.72 8.98 12.28
C LEU A 18 -5.22 7.97 11.24
N VAL A 19 -4.01 7.41 11.43
CA VAL A 19 -3.44 6.37 10.54
C VAL A 19 -4.35 5.15 10.46
N ILE A 20 -4.90 4.70 11.59
CA ILE A 20 -5.84 3.58 11.68
C ILE A 20 -7.13 3.91 10.93
N LEU A 21 -7.76 5.05 11.25
CA LEU A 21 -9.00 5.48 10.61
C LEU A 21 -8.85 5.63 9.10
N ILE A 22 -7.78 6.27 8.65
CA ILE A 22 -7.49 6.41 7.22
C ILE A 22 -7.26 5.04 6.59
N GLY A 23 -6.43 4.18 7.19
CA GLY A 23 -6.14 2.84 6.68
C GLY A 23 -7.43 2.06 6.41
N LEU A 24 -8.33 1.99 7.40
CA LEU A 24 -9.60 1.28 7.30
C LEU A 24 -10.51 1.79 6.16
N ASN A 25 -10.33 3.04 5.73
CA ASN A 25 -11.17 3.66 4.70
C ASN A 25 -10.62 3.58 3.27
N LEU A 26 -9.38 3.10 3.08
CA LEU A 26 -8.73 3.15 1.76
C LEU A 26 -9.17 2.08 0.76
N ARG A 27 -9.79 1.01 1.20
CA ARG A 27 -10.13 -0.13 0.33
C ARG A 27 -11.61 -0.46 0.22
N PRO A 28 -12.51 -0.15 1.19
CA PRO A 28 -13.91 -0.55 1.14
C PRO A 28 -14.61 -0.12 -0.15
N PHE A 29 -14.37 1.12 -0.62
CA PHE A 29 -14.99 1.65 -1.83
C PHE A 29 -14.72 0.81 -3.09
N LEU A 30 -13.61 0.07 -3.11
CA LEU A 30 -13.17 -0.78 -4.20
C LEU A 30 -13.66 -2.23 -4.01
N THR A 31 -13.43 -2.79 -2.83
CA THR A 31 -13.70 -4.20 -2.55
C THR A 31 -15.17 -4.53 -2.35
N ALA A 32 -15.99 -3.54 -2.01
CA ALA A 32 -17.43 -3.70 -1.88
C ALA A 32 -18.17 -3.86 -3.24
N ILE A 33 -17.54 -3.46 -4.35
CA ILE A 33 -18.17 -3.53 -5.70
C ILE A 33 -18.31 -4.97 -6.17
N GLY A 34 -17.27 -5.80 -6.05
CA GLY A 34 -17.27 -7.16 -6.58
C GLY A 34 -18.46 -8.00 -6.13
N PRO A 35 -18.74 -8.11 -4.82
CA PRO A 35 -19.89 -8.87 -4.32
C PRO A 35 -21.26 -8.32 -4.76
N LEU A 36 -21.34 -7.05 -5.17
CA LEU A 36 -22.57 -6.39 -5.60
C LEU A 36 -22.68 -6.25 -7.12
N ALA A 37 -21.69 -6.72 -7.87
CA ALA A 37 -21.61 -6.51 -9.32
C ALA A 37 -22.89 -6.96 -10.05
N GLN A 38 -23.44 -8.11 -9.70
CA GLN A 38 -24.66 -8.61 -10.28
C GLN A 38 -25.89 -7.75 -9.95
N ALA A 39 -26.03 -7.31 -8.70
CA ALA A 39 -27.14 -6.44 -8.29
C ALA A 39 -27.07 -5.06 -8.96
N ILE A 40 -25.86 -4.52 -9.14
CA ILE A 40 -25.61 -3.27 -9.84
C ILE A 40 -25.99 -3.43 -11.34
N ASP A 41 -25.55 -4.52 -11.97
CA ASP A 41 -25.81 -4.78 -13.39
C ASP A 41 -27.30 -4.99 -13.68
N GLN A 42 -28.00 -5.75 -12.84
CA GLN A 42 -29.45 -5.94 -12.94
C GLN A 42 -30.26 -4.64 -12.87
N ARG A 43 -29.77 -3.64 -12.09
CA ARG A 43 -30.46 -2.37 -11.90
C ARG A 43 -30.11 -1.34 -12.97
N LEU A 44 -28.87 -1.30 -13.42
CA LEU A 44 -28.36 -0.24 -14.28
C LEU A 44 -28.01 -0.71 -15.70
N ALA A 45 -28.05 -2.02 -15.98
CA ALA A 45 -27.69 -2.64 -17.26
C ALA A 45 -26.35 -2.16 -17.82
N LEU A 46 -25.31 -2.16 -16.97
CA LEU A 46 -24.01 -1.55 -17.31
C LEU A 46 -23.14 -2.42 -18.21
N GLY A 47 -23.34 -3.73 -18.18
CA GLY A 47 -22.46 -4.70 -18.80
C GLY A 47 -21.13 -4.89 -18.06
N MET A 48 -20.47 -6.02 -18.33
CA MET A 48 -19.22 -6.42 -17.64
C MET A 48 -18.08 -5.42 -17.82
N ASP A 49 -17.99 -4.78 -18.99
CA ASP A 49 -16.93 -3.81 -19.30
C ASP A 49 -17.01 -2.57 -18.38
N THR A 50 -18.20 -2.04 -18.19
CA THR A 50 -18.41 -0.87 -17.31
C THR A 50 -18.15 -1.21 -15.85
N LEU A 51 -18.54 -2.42 -15.41
CA LEU A 51 -18.22 -2.90 -14.06
C LEU A 51 -16.71 -3.07 -13.84
N ALA A 52 -15.98 -3.51 -14.86
CA ALA A 52 -14.53 -3.60 -14.81
C ALA A 52 -13.88 -2.22 -14.58
N TRP A 53 -14.39 -1.16 -15.23
CA TRP A 53 -13.91 0.21 -15.03
C TRP A 53 -14.06 0.71 -13.60
N LEU A 54 -15.06 0.25 -12.84
CA LEU A 54 -15.25 0.62 -11.44
C LEU A 54 -14.08 0.15 -10.53
N THR A 55 -13.35 -0.85 -10.95
CA THR A 55 -12.21 -1.38 -10.21
C THR A 55 -10.87 -0.96 -10.82
N LEU A 56 -10.77 -0.88 -12.14
CA LEU A 56 -9.53 -0.54 -12.86
C LEU A 56 -9.20 0.95 -12.76
N LEU A 57 -10.18 1.83 -13.01
CA LEU A 57 -9.97 3.27 -13.03
C LEU A 57 -9.40 3.82 -11.71
N PRO A 58 -9.91 3.44 -10.51
CA PRO A 58 -9.31 3.86 -9.26
C PRO A 58 -7.85 3.44 -9.10
N LEU A 59 -7.47 2.23 -9.52
CA LEU A 59 -6.09 1.75 -9.42
C LEU A 59 -5.13 2.58 -10.29
N TRP A 60 -5.55 2.93 -11.51
CA TRP A 60 -4.79 3.83 -12.37
C TRP A 60 -4.65 5.22 -11.76
N LEU A 61 -5.75 5.76 -11.23
CA LEU A 61 -5.76 7.07 -10.59
C LEU A 61 -4.94 7.09 -9.31
N ILE A 62 -4.91 5.99 -8.54
CA ILE A 62 -4.01 5.84 -7.41
C ILE A 62 -2.55 5.94 -7.89
N GLY A 63 -2.18 5.21 -8.94
CA GLY A 63 -0.83 5.26 -9.50
C GLY A 63 -0.42 6.67 -9.91
N ILE A 64 -1.21 7.31 -10.76
CA ILE A 64 -0.95 8.68 -11.26
C ILE A 64 -0.96 9.71 -10.13
N GLY A 65 -1.97 9.66 -9.26
CA GLY A 65 -2.14 10.64 -8.18
C GLY A 65 -1.04 10.55 -7.13
N VAL A 66 -0.53 9.36 -6.83
CA VAL A 66 0.61 9.18 -5.93
C VAL A 66 1.87 9.83 -6.53
N LEU A 67 2.11 9.71 -7.85
CA LEU A 67 3.24 10.38 -8.52
C LEU A 67 3.14 11.90 -8.46
N LEU A 68 1.94 12.46 -8.47
CA LEU A 68 1.72 13.90 -8.39
C LEU A 68 1.86 14.45 -6.95
N THR A 69 1.73 13.59 -5.94
CA THR A 69 1.72 14.00 -4.52
C THR A 69 2.98 14.75 -4.07
N PRO A 70 4.22 14.37 -4.44
CA PRO A 70 5.41 15.14 -4.08
C PRO A 70 5.37 16.59 -4.60
N SER A 71 4.86 16.80 -5.82
CA SER A 71 4.71 18.13 -6.42
C SER A 71 3.64 18.96 -5.70
N LEU A 72 2.52 18.34 -5.33
CA LEU A 72 1.46 19.00 -4.56
C LEU A 72 1.95 19.39 -3.16
N ARG A 73 2.77 18.56 -2.52
CA ARG A 73 3.36 18.84 -1.20
C ARG A 73 4.31 20.04 -1.17
N ARG A 74 4.78 20.50 -2.30
CA ARG A 74 5.58 21.74 -2.38
C ARG A 74 4.74 22.99 -2.14
N ARG A 75 3.44 22.94 -2.48
CA ARG A 75 2.51 24.08 -2.40
C ARG A 75 1.52 23.97 -1.25
N THR A 76 1.32 22.75 -0.72
CA THR A 76 0.29 22.45 0.28
C THR A 76 0.87 21.69 1.47
N SER A 77 0.26 21.86 2.65
CA SER A 77 0.64 21.11 3.85
C SER A 77 0.13 19.67 3.80
N ALA A 78 0.78 18.76 4.55
CA ALA A 78 0.32 17.38 4.70
C ALA A 78 -1.13 17.32 5.22
N ARG A 79 -1.49 18.21 6.18
CA ARG A 79 -2.85 18.29 6.73
C ARG A 79 -3.88 18.66 5.67
N GLN A 80 -3.58 19.64 4.80
CA GLN A 80 -4.47 20.04 3.72
C GLN A 80 -4.66 18.92 2.70
N LEU A 81 -3.57 18.23 2.32
CA LEU A 81 -3.66 17.10 1.39
C LEU A 81 -4.43 15.92 1.98
N LEU A 82 -4.23 15.58 3.26
CA LEU A 82 -5.02 14.55 3.93
C LEU A 82 -6.49 14.97 4.07
N GLY A 83 -6.78 16.25 4.37
CA GLY A 83 -8.14 16.78 4.39
C GLY A 83 -8.82 16.69 3.03
N LEU A 84 -8.12 17.11 1.95
CA LEU A 84 -8.62 16.97 0.57
C LEU A 84 -8.85 15.50 0.22
N ALA A 85 -7.92 14.61 0.59
CA ALA A 85 -8.03 13.17 0.35
C ALA A 85 -9.29 12.58 0.99
N LEU A 86 -9.54 12.90 2.26
CA LEU A 86 -10.73 12.44 2.99
C LEU A 86 -12.02 13.07 2.45
N LEU A 87 -11.99 14.32 2.01
CA LEU A 87 -13.13 14.95 1.32
C LEU A 87 -13.44 14.22 0.00
N LEU A 88 -12.43 13.93 -0.82
CA LEU A 88 -12.63 13.20 -2.09
C LEU A 88 -13.17 11.78 -1.84
N LEU A 89 -12.63 11.05 -0.85
CA LEU A 89 -13.13 9.74 -0.45
C LEU A 89 -14.57 9.81 0.07
N GLY A 90 -14.87 10.79 0.93
CA GLY A 90 -16.19 10.98 1.52
C GLY A 90 -17.25 11.35 0.48
N ILE A 91 -16.96 12.34 -0.37
CA ILE A 91 -17.85 12.79 -1.45
C ILE A 91 -18.04 11.63 -2.46
N GLY A 92 -16.94 11.00 -2.91
CA GLY A 92 -17.01 9.87 -3.82
C GLY A 92 -17.85 8.70 -3.27
N SER A 93 -17.72 8.39 -1.97
CA SER A 93 -18.57 7.36 -1.34
C SER A 93 -20.02 7.82 -1.20
N ALA A 94 -20.27 9.06 -0.80
CA ALA A 94 -21.62 9.62 -0.63
C ALA A 94 -22.40 9.75 -1.95
N MET A 95 -21.70 10.05 -3.08
CA MET A 95 -22.31 10.09 -4.41
C MET A 95 -23.03 8.79 -4.82
N ARG A 96 -22.71 7.69 -4.15
CA ARG A 96 -23.37 6.39 -4.40
C ARG A 96 -24.75 6.26 -3.76
N PHE A 97 -25.16 7.23 -2.92
CA PHE A 97 -26.39 7.14 -2.11
C PHE A 97 -27.67 6.88 -2.94
N ASP A 98 -27.75 7.44 -4.10
CA ASP A 98 -28.87 7.20 -5.04
C ASP A 98 -28.30 7.14 -6.46
N ALA A 99 -27.40 6.18 -6.69
CA ALA A 99 -26.70 6.06 -7.96
C ALA A 99 -27.65 5.48 -9.02
N GLN A 100 -28.07 6.35 -9.96
CA GLN A 100 -29.00 6.00 -11.04
C GLN A 100 -28.30 5.80 -12.39
N SER A 101 -26.97 5.94 -12.46
CA SER A 101 -26.21 5.79 -13.70
C SER A 101 -24.81 5.24 -13.48
N GLY A 102 -24.32 4.47 -14.46
CA GLY A 102 -22.94 3.98 -14.46
C GLY A 102 -21.90 5.10 -14.47
N ALA A 103 -22.19 6.22 -15.16
CA ALA A 103 -21.31 7.39 -15.19
C ALA A 103 -21.10 7.97 -13.78
N LEU A 104 -22.16 8.05 -12.96
CA LEU A 104 -22.07 8.52 -11.58
C LEU A 104 -21.22 7.58 -10.71
N LEU A 105 -21.38 6.25 -10.89
CA LEU A 105 -20.56 5.25 -10.21
C LEU A 105 -19.09 5.36 -10.61
N ILE A 106 -18.78 5.52 -11.88
CA ILE A 106 -17.41 5.70 -12.39
C ILE A 106 -16.81 7.00 -11.82
N ALA A 107 -17.54 8.11 -11.83
CA ALA A 107 -17.09 9.37 -11.26
C ALA A 107 -16.83 9.24 -9.75
N SER A 108 -17.72 8.54 -9.01
CA SER A 108 -17.51 8.25 -7.58
C SER A 108 -16.25 7.44 -7.34
N ALA A 109 -16.02 6.41 -8.15
CA ALA A 109 -14.84 5.54 -8.08
C ALA A 109 -13.55 6.33 -8.39
N ALA A 110 -13.59 7.24 -9.36
CA ALA A 110 -12.48 8.14 -9.68
C ALA A 110 -12.13 9.06 -8.51
N LEU A 111 -13.11 9.71 -7.88
CA LEU A 111 -12.89 10.55 -6.70
C LEU A 111 -12.29 9.77 -5.54
N CYS A 112 -12.81 8.57 -5.26
CA CYS A 112 -12.25 7.69 -4.23
C CYS A 112 -10.82 7.27 -4.56
N GLY A 113 -10.52 6.96 -5.82
CA GLY A 113 -9.17 6.64 -6.30
C GLY A 113 -8.19 7.79 -6.08
N LEU A 114 -8.57 9.01 -6.45
CA LEU A 114 -7.75 10.22 -6.22
C LEU A 114 -7.54 10.50 -4.73
N GLY A 115 -8.58 10.36 -3.90
CA GLY A 115 -8.46 10.48 -2.45
C GLY A 115 -7.48 9.47 -1.87
N SER A 116 -7.58 8.20 -2.28
CA SER A 116 -6.65 7.14 -1.88
C SER A 116 -5.22 7.42 -2.33
N ALA A 117 -5.04 7.98 -3.53
CA ALA A 117 -3.74 8.37 -4.04
C ALA A 117 -3.05 9.41 -3.16
N LEU A 118 -3.75 10.46 -2.77
CA LEU A 118 -3.20 11.52 -1.91
C LEU A 118 -2.79 10.98 -0.54
N VAL A 119 -3.60 10.09 0.06
CA VAL A 119 -3.24 9.42 1.33
C VAL A 119 -1.95 8.62 1.16
N GLN A 120 -1.90 7.74 0.16
CA GLN A 120 -0.77 6.84 -0.05
C GLN A 120 0.51 7.59 -0.41
N GLY A 121 0.41 8.74 -1.05
CA GLY A 121 1.56 9.60 -1.34
C GLY A 121 2.06 10.42 -0.14
N VAL A 122 1.17 10.77 0.81
CA VAL A 122 1.52 11.62 1.97
C VAL A 122 1.91 10.80 3.19
N LEU A 123 1.17 9.74 3.48
CA LEU A 123 1.21 9.07 4.79
C LEU A 123 2.54 8.37 5.10
N PRO A 124 3.24 7.69 4.16
CA PRO A 124 4.52 7.05 4.46
C PRO A 124 5.59 8.03 4.94
N ALA A 125 5.68 9.20 4.29
CA ALA A 125 6.61 10.25 4.71
C ALA A 125 6.26 10.81 6.08
N LEU A 126 4.96 10.99 6.37
CA LEU A 126 4.47 11.48 7.65
C LEU A 126 4.75 10.48 8.77
N ILE A 127 4.52 9.19 8.53
CA ILE A 127 4.85 8.11 9.48
C ILE A 127 6.35 8.10 9.76
N LYS A 128 7.19 8.19 8.75
CA LYS A 128 8.64 8.23 8.94
C LYS A 128 9.08 9.46 9.74
N GLN A 129 8.46 10.62 9.50
CA GLN A 129 8.77 11.87 10.19
C GLN A 129 8.43 11.82 11.68
N HIS A 130 7.26 11.27 12.05
CA HIS A 130 6.75 11.32 13.42
C HIS A 130 7.03 10.04 14.23
N PHE A 131 7.24 8.91 13.58
CA PHE A 131 7.44 7.60 14.22
C PHE A 131 8.79 6.96 13.84
N ALA A 132 9.86 7.75 13.71
CA ALA A 132 11.17 7.31 13.19
C ALA A 132 11.67 5.96 13.74
N ARG A 133 11.52 5.72 15.07
CA ARG A 133 11.92 4.48 15.74
C ARG A 133 10.88 3.34 15.62
N LYS A 134 9.66 3.64 15.18
CA LYS A 134 8.53 2.71 15.12
C LYS A 134 7.94 2.60 13.72
N VAL A 135 8.68 3.01 12.67
CA VAL A 135 8.21 2.95 11.28
C VAL A 135 7.67 1.57 10.91
N PRO A 136 8.35 0.43 11.19
CA PRO A 136 7.83 -0.88 10.83
C PRO A 136 6.49 -1.21 11.49
N LEU A 137 6.34 -0.85 12.77
CA LEU A 137 5.10 -1.04 13.52
C LEU A 137 3.96 -0.23 12.91
N VAL A 138 4.16 1.08 12.73
CA VAL A 138 3.10 1.98 12.26
C VAL A 138 2.74 1.73 10.80
N MET A 139 3.72 1.39 9.95
CA MET A 139 3.47 0.95 8.58
C MET A 139 2.74 -0.40 8.54
N GLY A 140 3.07 -1.32 9.43
CA GLY A 140 2.35 -2.58 9.60
C GLY A 140 0.89 -2.36 10.00
N ILE A 141 0.63 -1.50 11.00
CA ILE A 141 -0.73 -1.09 11.41
C ILE A 141 -1.48 -0.48 10.23
N PHE A 142 -0.86 0.47 9.51
CA PHE A 142 -1.47 1.09 8.34
C PHE A 142 -1.86 0.07 7.28
N SER A 143 -0.93 -0.83 6.92
CA SER A 143 -1.17 -1.87 5.92
C SER A 143 -2.25 -2.86 6.35
N ALA A 144 -2.21 -3.32 7.62
CA ALA A 144 -3.22 -4.22 8.17
C ALA A 144 -4.61 -3.58 8.21
N CYS A 145 -4.70 -2.29 8.60
CA CYS A 145 -5.96 -1.54 8.57
C CYS A 145 -6.49 -1.38 7.14
N MET A 146 -5.60 -1.12 6.16
CA MET A 146 -6.00 -1.00 4.77
C MET A 146 -6.54 -2.33 4.21
N MET A 147 -5.89 -3.45 4.52
CA MET A 147 -6.33 -4.78 4.10
C MET A 147 -7.59 -5.21 4.85
N GLY A 148 -7.63 -5.00 6.16
CA GLY A 148 -8.80 -5.26 7.01
C GLY A 148 -10.02 -4.42 6.59
N GLY A 149 -9.81 -3.15 6.26
CA GLY A 149 -10.86 -2.30 5.69
C GLY A 149 -11.43 -2.85 4.40
N GLY A 150 -10.55 -3.35 3.50
CA GLY A 150 -10.96 -4.04 2.29
C GLY A 150 -11.77 -5.31 2.56
N ALA A 151 -11.35 -6.13 3.51
CA ALA A 151 -12.08 -7.32 3.94
C ALA A 151 -13.47 -6.95 4.52
N LEU A 152 -13.55 -5.90 5.34
CA LEU A 152 -14.81 -5.37 5.85
C LEU A 152 -15.72 -4.88 4.71
N GLY A 153 -15.17 -4.16 3.73
CA GLY A 153 -15.92 -3.72 2.55
C GLY A 153 -16.56 -4.87 1.81
N ALA A 154 -15.79 -5.91 1.52
CA ALA A 154 -16.26 -7.08 0.79
C ALA A 154 -17.27 -7.93 1.59
N SER A 155 -17.11 -8.06 2.91
CA SER A 155 -17.94 -8.96 3.73
C SER A 155 -19.17 -8.29 4.34
N LEU A 156 -19.05 -7.02 4.76
CA LEU A 156 -20.15 -6.32 5.44
C LEU A 156 -21.15 -5.72 4.46
N THR A 157 -20.68 -5.21 3.31
CA THR A 157 -21.59 -4.54 2.37
C THR A 157 -22.70 -5.46 1.83
N PRO A 158 -22.46 -6.73 1.43
CA PRO A 158 -23.54 -7.63 1.03
C PRO A 158 -24.57 -7.88 2.13
N ARG A 159 -24.14 -7.92 3.41
CA ARG A 159 -25.06 -8.09 4.55
C ARG A 159 -25.95 -6.86 4.77
N LEU A 160 -25.40 -5.67 4.51
CA LEU A 160 -26.17 -4.43 4.58
C LEU A 160 -27.24 -4.35 3.49
N VAL A 161 -27.00 -4.97 2.33
CA VAL A 161 -27.97 -5.02 1.23
C VAL A 161 -29.24 -5.81 1.62
N ALA A 162 -29.17 -6.71 2.58
CA ALA A 162 -30.36 -7.40 3.10
C ALA A 162 -31.39 -6.44 3.74
N SER A 163 -30.95 -5.29 4.25
CA SER A 163 -31.80 -4.27 4.90
C SER A 163 -31.83 -2.93 4.16
N LEU A 164 -30.87 -2.70 3.29
CA LEU A 164 -30.72 -1.46 2.53
C LEU A 164 -30.56 -1.77 1.06
N ASP A 165 -30.90 -0.83 0.18
CA ASP A 165 -30.54 -0.95 -1.23
C ASP A 165 -29.00 -0.93 -1.40
N TRP A 166 -28.50 -1.58 -2.48
CA TRP A 166 -27.07 -1.68 -2.77
C TRP A 166 -26.37 -0.30 -2.82
N SER A 167 -27.05 0.71 -3.37
CA SER A 167 -26.50 2.06 -3.49
C SER A 167 -26.31 2.71 -2.12
N ARG A 168 -27.26 2.57 -1.21
CA ARG A 168 -27.18 3.05 0.16
C ARG A 168 -26.13 2.29 0.97
N ALA A 169 -26.05 0.96 0.79
CA ALA A 169 -25.02 0.14 1.43
C ALA A 169 -23.59 0.57 1.04
N LEU A 170 -23.37 0.94 -0.22
CA LEU A 170 -22.10 1.49 -0.70
C LEU A 170 -21.84 2.90 -0.14
N ALA A 171 -22.86 3.75 -0.06
CA ALA A 171 -22.72 5.11 0.44
C ALA A 171 -22.42 5.19 1.94
N LEU A 172 -22.82 4.18 2.73
CA LEU A 172 -22.52 4.12 4.16
C LEU A 172 -21.03 4.18 4.48
N TRP A 173 -20.17 3.77 3.57
CA TRP A 173 -18.71 3.91 3.73
C TRP A 173 -18.23 5.37 3.77
N SER A 174 -19.09 6.35 3.46
CA SER A 174 -18.80 7.77 3.69
C SER A 174 -18.74 8.13 5.18
N LEU A 175 -19.48 7.43 6.05
CA LEU A 175 -19.54 7.73 7.50
C LEU A 175 -18.19 7.52 8.21
N PRO A 176 -17.51 6.38 8.09
CA PRO A 176 -16.19 6.23 8.69
C PRO A 176 -15.13 7.15 8.06
N VAL A 177 -15.28 7.57 6.80
CA VAL A 177 -14.43 8.62 6.20
C VAL A 177 -14.69 9.97 6.86
N LEU A 178 -15.95 10.32 7.11
CA LEU A 178 -16.32 11.54 7.83
C LEU A 178 -15.74 11.55 9.25
N LEU A 179 -15.79 10.43 9.95
CA LEU A 179 -15.16 10.28 11.26
C LEU A 179 -13.66 10.56 11.20
N ALA A 180 -12.95 10.03 10.19
CA ALA A 180 -11.53 10.30 9.99
C ALA A 180 -11.25 11.77 9.70
N LEU A 181 -12.11 12.42 8.92
CA LEU A 181 -12.01 13.86 8.60
C LEU A 181 -12.21 14.73 9.84
N VAL A 182 -13.25 14.45 10.62
CA VAL A 182 -13.53 15.14 11.88
C VAL A 182 -12.36 14.97 12.85
N TRP A 183 -11.82 13.74 12.97
CA TRP A 183 -10.64 13.46 13.78
C TRP A 183 -9.42 14.24 13.33
N LEU A 184 -9.15 14.31 12.03
CA LEU A 184 -8.06 15.12 11.46
C LEU A 184 -8.21 16.60 11.83
N VAL A 185 -9.43 17.14 11.72
CA VAL A 185 -9.68 18.58 11.95
C VAL A 185 -9.55 18.93 13.43
N TRP A 186 -10.04 18.09 14.33
CA TRP A 186 -10.12 18.44 15.76
C TRP A 186 -8.90 18.00 16.56
N GLN A 187 -8.35 16.84 16.29
CA GLN A 187 -7.33 16.23 17.14
C GLN A 187 -5.91 16.32 16.59
N VAL A 188 -5.74 16.43 15.25
CA VAL A 188 -4.41 16.34 14.64
C VAL A 188 -3.90 17.73 14.24
N ARG A 189 -2.86 18.16 14.93
CA ARG A 189 -2.14 19.41 14.62
C ARG A 189 -0.84 19.04 13.92
N LEU A 190 -0.81 19.18 12.59
CA LEU A 190 0.43 19.03 11.81
C LEU A 190 1.01 20.42 11.55
N PRO A 191 2.32 20.62 11.80
CA PRO A 191 2.97 21.90 11.51
C PRO A 191 2.78 22.24 10.02
N ARG A 192 2.53 23.53 9.73
CA ARG A 192 2.67 24.02 8.36
C ARG A 192 4.13 23.83 7.97
N ALA A 193 4.39 22.88 7.08
CA ALA A 193 5.72 22.79 6.50
C ALA A 193 6.00 24.11 5.78
N ALA A 194 7.13 24.76 6.14
CA ALA A 194 7.62 25.86 5.34
C ALA A 194 7.73 25.42 3.88
N ALA A 195 7.31 26.27 2.95
CA ALA A 195 7.48 26.00 1.53
C ALA A 195 8.93 25.64 1.26
N VAL A 196 9.16 24.42 0.82
CA VAL A 196 10.52 23.86 0.77
C VAL A 196 11.13 24.20 -0.56
N ALA A 197 12.29 24.83 -0.51
CA ALA A 197 13.16 25.00 -1.67
C ALA A 197 13.29 23.67 -2.43
N ILE A 198 13.28 23.76 -3.75
CA ILE A 198 13.46 22.64 -4.67
C ILE A 198 14.78 21.97 -4.28
N LEU A 199 14.69 20.81 -3.61
CA LEU A 199 15.87 19.99 -3.40
C LEU A 199 16.22 19.40 -4.77
N HIS A 200 17.28 19.90 -5.37
CA HIS A 200 17.82 19.46 -6.67
C HIS A 200 18.05 17.93 -6.76
N GLY A 201 17.87 17.20 -5.65
CA GLY A 201 18.00 15.76 -5.56
C GLY A 201 16.71 14.95 -5.89
N GLU A 202 15.51 15.58 -5.97
CA GLU A 202 14.28 14.83 -6.21
C GLU A 202 14.19 14.29 -7.65
N GLN A 203 14.66 15.05 -8.62
CA GLN A 203 14.70 14.64 -10.03
C GLN A 203 15.64 13.45 -10.28
N ARG A 204 16.62 13.23 -9.41
CA ARG A 204 17.56 12.10 -9.53
C ARG A 204 16.99 10.76 -9.07
N LEU A 205 15.95 10.71 -8.21
CA LEU A 205 15.46 9.43 -7.69
C LEU A 205 14.88 8.53 -8.78
N ILE A 206 14.18 9.07 -9.77
CA ILE A 206 13.62 8.30 -10.89
C ILE A 206 14.69 7.71 -11.80
N THR A 207 15.86 8.33 -11.88
CA THR A 207 16.97 7.84 -12.74
C THR A 207 17.80 6.77 -12.06
N LEU A 208 17.61 6.53 -10.76
CA LEU A 208 18.36 5.53 -10.02
C LEU A 208 17.85 4.12 -10.32
N PRO A 209 18.73 3.16 -10.70
CA PRO A 209 18.31 1.77 -10.90
C PRO A 209 17.66 1.15 -9.67
N ARG A 210 18.03 1.61 -8.48
CA ARG A 210 17.43 1.17 -7.21
C ARG A 210 15.95 1.51 -7.10
N SER A 211 15.53 2.67 -7.59
CA SER A 211 14.12 3.06 -7.61
C SER A 211 13.30 2.12 -8.49
N TRP A 212 13.81 1.77 -9.67
CA TRP A 212 13.16 0.82 -10.57
C TRP A 212 13.10 -0.60 -10.01
N LEU A 213 14.13 -1.03 -9.27
CA LEU A 213 14.11 -2.31 -8.56
C LEU A 213 12.95 -2.34 -7.53
N LEU A 214 12.77 -1.28 -6.74
CA LEU A 214 11.67 -1.18 -5.79
C LEU A 214 10.31 -1.14 -6.50
N ILE A 215 10.20 -0.40 -7.61
CA ILE A 215 9.00 -0.31 -8.45
C ILE A 215 8.59 -1.70 -8.96
N VAL A 216 9.53 -2.46 -9.52
CA VAL A 216 9.28 -3.81 -10.05
C VAL A 216 8.84 -4.77 -8.93
N CYS A 217 9.56 -4.77 -7.79
CA CYS A 217 9.16 -5.59 -6.64
C CYS A 217 7.74 -5.25 -6.16
N PHE A 218 7.43 -3.96 -6.01
CA PHE A 218 6.10 -3.52 -5.59
C PHE A 218 5.02 -3.89 -6.62
N GLY A 219 5.34 -3.75 -7.91
CA GLY A 219 4.47 -4.13 -9.01
C GLY A 219 4.14 -5.62 -9.01
N ILE A 220 5.13 -6.50 -8.85
CA ILE A 220 4.95 -7.96 -8.78
C ILE A 220 4.06 -8.35 -7.58
N ILE A 221 4.29 -7.76 -6.40
CA ILE A 221 3.47 -8.02 -5.21
C ILE A 221 2.00 -7.66 -5.48
N ASN A 222 1.76 -6.46 -5.99
CA ASN A 222 0.40 -5.97 -6.19
C ASN A 222 -0.28 -6.60 -7.42
N SER A 223 0.48 -7.02 -8.44
CA SER A 223 0.00 -7.85 -9.54
C SER A 223 -0.56 -9.17 -9.01
N GLY A 224 0.19 -9.88 -8.16
CA GLY A 224 -0.27 -11.11 -7.52
C GLY A 224 -1.55 -10.91 -6.70
N TYR A 225 -1.63 -9.80 -5.95
CA TYR A 225 -2.87 -9.44 -5.26
C TYR A 225 -4.03 -9.25 -6.23
N GLY A 226 -3.83 -8.50 -7.31
CA GLY A 226 -4.84 -8.26 -8.32
C GLY A 226 -5.32 -9.54 -9.00
N ILE A 227 -4.39 -10.42 -9.36
CA ILE A 227 -4.69 -11.73 -9.97
C ILE A 227 -5.54 -12.58 -9.03
N VAL A 228 -5.14 -12.74 -7.76
CA VAL A 228 -5.87 -13.58 -6.80
C VAL A 228 -7.25 -13.01 -6.51
N VAL A 229 -7.37 -11.70 -6.30
CA VAL A 229 -8.68 -11.07 -6.02
C VAL A 229 -9.63 -11.18 -7.20
N ALA A 230 -9.14 -11.09 -8.43
CA ALA A 230 -9.98 -11.18 -9.62
C ALA A 230 -10.34 -12.63 -9.96
N TRP A 231 -9.42 -13.57 -9.81
CA TRP A 231 -9.52 -14.88 -10.46
C TRP A 231 -9.60 -16.08 -9.50
N LEU A 232 -9.34 -15.90 -8.18
CA LEU A 232 -9.40 -17.02 -7.23
C LEU A 232 -10.80 -17.65 -7.16
N ALA A 233 -11.83 -16.82 -6.93
CA ALA A 233 -13.20 -17.33 -6.83
C ALA A 233 -13.69 -17.92 -8.18
N PRO A 234 -13.53 -17.26 -9.33
CA PRO A 234 -13.86 -17.84 -10.64
C PRO A 234 -13.14 -19.17 -10.91
N ALA A 235 -11.85 -19.30 -10.53
CA ALA A 235 -11.09 -20.52 -10.73
C ALA A 235 -11.68 -21.72 -9.97
N TYR A 236 -12.10 -21.52 -8.71
CA TYR A 236 -12.74 -22.59 -7.94
C TYR A 236 -14.18 -22.87 -8.39
N MET A 237 -14.91 -21.83 -8.79
CA MET A 237 -16.27 -22.01 -9.35
C MET A 237 -16.24 -22.80 -10.67
N ALA A 238 -15.25 -22.58 -11.53
CA ALA A 238 -15.03 -23.36 -12.74
C ALA A 238 -14.77 -24.86 -12.44
N ASN A 239 -14.26 -25.18 -11.23
CA ASN A 239 -14.08 -26.54 -10.75
C ASN A 239 -15.26 -27.09 -9.93
N GLY A 240 -16.46 -26.48 -10.05
CA GLY A 240 -17.70 -26.97 -9.44
C GLY A 240 -17.95 -26.50 -7.99
N TRP A 241 -17.15 -25.58 -7.46
CA TRP A 241 -17.39 -25.01 -6.14
C TRP A 241 -18.55 -24.00 -6.18
N SER A 242 -19.34 -23.93 -5.11
CA SER A 242 -20.35 -22.90 -4.98
C SER A 242 -19.72 -21.51 -4.79
N ALA A 243 -20.44 -20.47 -5.17
CA ALA A 243 -19.99 -19.08 -4.95
C ALA A 243 -19.69 -18.77 -3.48
N ALA A 244 -20.46 -19.38 -2.54
CA ALA A 244 -20.24 -19.23 -1.11
C ALA A 244 -18.92 -19.85 -0.67
N GLN A 245 -18.61 -21.06 -1.10
CA GLN A 245 -17.33 -21.74 -0.79
C GLN A 245 -16.14 -21.01 -1.41
N ALA A 246 -16.24 -20.57 -2.65
CA ALA A 246 -15.21 -19.79 -3.32
C ALA A 246 -14.98 -18.43 -2.63
N GLY A 247 -16.06 -17.79 -2.18
CA GLY A 247 -15.98 -16.54 -1.39
C GLY A 247 -15.31 -16.74 -0.03
N GLU A 248 -15.52 -17.89 0.62
CA GLU A 248 -14.83 -18.24 1.87
C GLU A 248 -13.30 -18.31 1.70
N LEU A 249 -12.81 -18.86 0.59
CA LEU A 249 -11.36 -18.87 0.29
C LEU A 249 -10.78 -17.45 0.19
N VAL A 250 -11.50 -16.52 -0.43
CA VAL A 250 -11.10 -15.11 -0.49
C VAL A 250 -11.08 -14.48 0.91
N ALA A 251 -12.01 -14.86 1.80
CA ALA A 251 -12.01 -14.39 3.17
C ALA A 251 -10.80 -14.91 3.97
N TRP A 252 -10.43 -16.17 3.85
CA TRP A 252 -9.23 -16.74 4.48
C TRP A 252 -7.96 -16.07 3.96
N LEU A 253 -7.86 -15.81 2.66
CA LEU A 253 -6.79 -15.04 2.07
C LEU A 253 -6.68 -13.63 2.70
N ALA A 254 -7.79 -12.91 2.80
CA ALA A 254 -7.83 -11.54 3.34
C ALA A 254 -7.45 -11.51 4.84
N LEU A 255 -7.88 -12.52 5.61
CA LEU A 255 -7.54 -12.65 7.02
C LEU A 255 -6.02 -12.87 7.19
N ALA A 256 -5.45 -13.82 6.47
CA ALA A 256 -4.01 -14.10 6.51
C ALA A 256 -3.18 -12.90 6.02
N GLN A 257 -3.66 -12.21 4.99
CA GLN A 257 -3.04 -10.98 4.47
C GLN A 257 -3.00 -9.87 5.52
N THR A 258 -4.10 -9.66 6.23
CA THR A 258 -4.19 -8.65 7.29
C THR A 258 -3.27 -8.98 8.46
N ALA A 259 -3.29 -10.23 8.93
CA ALA A 259 -2.46 -10.69 10.03
C ALA A 259 -0.95 -10.58 9.70
N SER A 260 -0.55 -11.02 8.52
CA SER A 260 0.84 -10.96 8.07
C SER A 260 1.30 -9.53 7.73
N GLY A 261 0.39 -8.70 7.22
CA GLY A 261 0.64 -7.28 6.95
C GLY A 261 1.09 -6.50 8.20
N LEU A 262 0.61 -6.90 9.37
CA LEU A 262 1.07 -6.39 10.67
C LEU A 262 2.24 -7.23 11.22
N GLY A 263 2.13 -8.56 11.19
CA GLY A 263 3.04 -9.46 11.88
C GLY A 263 4.47 -9.42 11.33
N LEU A 264 4.65 -9.53 10.00
CA LEU A 264 5.99 -9.55 9.41
C LEU A 264 6.80 -8.25 9.62
N PRO A 265 6.24 -7.04 9.47
CA PRO A 265 6.96 -5.81 9.84
C PRO A 265 7.33 -5.74 11.32
N LEU A 266 6.48 -6.25 12.22
CA LEU A 266 6.77 -6.33 13.66
C LEU A 266 7.95 -7.24 13.95
N LEU A 267 7.96 -8.44 13.37
CA LEU A 267 9.06 -9.39 13.50
C LEU A 267 10.36 -8.83 12.89
N ALA A 268 10.24 -8.15 11.76
CA ALA A 268 11.34 -7.49 11.08
C ALA A 268 11.84 -6.21 11.79
N ALA A 269 11.08 -5.65 12.75
CA ALA A 269 11.41 -4.37 13.38
C ALA A 269 12.78 -4.37 14.08
N ARG A 270 13.21 -5.51 14.62
CA ARG A 270 14.49 -5.69 15.31
C ARG A 270 15.66 -5.99 14.37
N SER A 271 15.40 -6.21 13.10
CA SER A 271 16.41 -6.56 12.09
C SER A 271 16.67 -5.35 11.18
N LEU A 272 17.93 -4.95 11.02
CA LEU A 272 18.32 -3.96 10.02
C LEU A 272 18.20 -4.54 8.60
N ASP A 273 18.51 -5.82 8.45
CA ASP A 273 18.38 -6.55 7.18
C ASP A 273 17.01 -7.21 7.07
N ARG A 274 16.15 -6.63 6.26
CA ARG A 274 14.78 -7.10 6.06
C ARG A 274 14.65 -8.18 4.99
N ARG A 275 15.75 -8.53 4.30
CA ARG A 275 15.76 -9.52 3.21
C ARG A 275 15.25 -10.88 3.66
N ARG A 276 15.60 -11.33 4.88
CA ARG A 276 15.14 -12.61 5.43
C ARG A 276 13.61 -12.67 5.54
N TRP A 277 13.01 -11.59 6.05
CA TRP A 277 11.55 -11.50 6.22
C TRP A 277 10.83 -11.37 4.91
N MET A 278 11.42 -10.62 3.96
CA MET A 278 10.92 -10.55 2.59
C MET A 278 11.03 -11.90 1.90
N GLY A 279 12.14 -12.62 2.08
CA GLY A 279 12.32 -13.98 1.57
C GLY A 279 11.27 -14.95 2.13
N LEU A 280 10.95 -14.87 3.42
CA LEU A 280 9.86 -15.66 4.03
C LEU A 280 8.52 -15.35 3.37
N ALA A 281 8.20 -14.05 3.18
CA ALA A 281 6.95 -13.64 2.54
C ALA A 281 6.86 -14.11 1.08
N ILE A 282 7.99 -14.10 0.34
CA ILE A 282 8.06 -14.63 -1.03
C ILE A 282 7.89 -16.16 -1.01
N ALA A 283 8.54 -16.87 -0.09
CA ALA A 283 8.41 -18.32 0.03
C ALA A 283 6.95 -18.74 0.32
N MET A 284 6.24 -17.99 1.18
CA MET A 284 4.81 -18.20 1.41
C MET A 284 4.00 -18.02 0.11
N GLN A 285 4.28 -16.96 -0.68
CA GLN A 285 3.62 -16.77 -1.97
C GLN A 285 3.94 -17.87 -2.97
N LEU A 286 5.22 -18.27 -3.07
CA LEU A 286 5.63 -19.37 -3.95
C LEU A 286 4.91 -20.67 -3.61
N ALA A 287 4.82 -21.00 -2.31
CA ALA A 287 4.08 -22.18 -1.84
C ALA A 287 2.58 -22.04 -2.12
N GLY A 288 1.97 -20.89 -1.85
CA GLY A 288 0.56 -20.65 -2.07
C GLY A 288 0.17 -20.71 -3.56
N PHE A 289 0.85 -19.94 -4.42
CA PHE A 289 0.58 -19.97 -5.88
C PHE A 289 0.97 -21.31 -6.51
N GLY A 290 2.04 -21.94 -6.01
CA GLY A 290 2.43 -23.29 -6.42
C GLY A 290 1.37 -24.32 -6.08
N GLY A 291 0.77 -24.24 -4.88
CA GLY A 291 -0.33 -25.10 -4.45
C GLY A 291 -1.61 -24.87 -5.28
N LEU A 292 -1.95 -23.61 -5.58
CA LEU A 292 -3.08 -23.27 -6.47
C LEU A 292 -2.89 -23.79 -7.90
N TRP A 293 -1.65 -23.87 -8.37
CA TRP A 293 -1.33 -24.42 -9.68
C TRP A 293 -1.31 -25.94 -9.70
N LEU A 294 -0.51 -26.58 -8.80
CA LEU A 294 -0.19 -28.01 -8.88
C LEU A 294 -1.22 -28.89 -8.20
N ALA A 295 -1.87 -28.43 -7.14
CA ALA A 295 -2.77 -29.22 -6.32
C ALA A 295 -3.90 -28.37 -5.69
N PRO A 296 -4.73 -27.67 -6.51
CA PRO A 296 -5.72 -26.73 -6.00
C PRO A 296 -6.73 -27.36 -5.03
N ALA A 297 -7.09 -28.62 -5.25
CA ALA A 297 -8.10 -29.32 -4.43
C ALA A 297 -7.53 -29.94 -3.14
N SER A 298 -6.20 -30.07 -2.99
CA SER A 298 -5.59 -30.81 -1.87
C SER A 298 -5.70 -30.07 -0.52
N ALA A 299 -5.49 -28.75 -0.52
CA ALA A 299 -5.54 -27.92 0.67
C ALA A 299 -5.89 -26.45 0.33
N PRO A 300 -7.10 -26.20 -0.22
CA PRO A 300 -7.45 -24.88 -0.79
C PRO A 300 -7.32 -23.73 0.21
N ILE A 301 -7.77 -23.90 1.44
CA ILE A 301 -7.65 -22.91 2.51
C ILE A 301 -6.18 -22.60 2.80
N LEU A 302 -5.33 -23.63 2.91
CA LEU A 302 -3.90 -23.44 3.18
C LEU A 302 -3.22 -22.63 2.06
N TRP A 303 -3.50 -22.98 0.80
CA TRP A 303 -2.92 -22.24 -0.34
C TRP A 303 -3.33 -20.78 -0.35
N CYS A 304 -4.62 -20.52 -0.08
CA CYS A 304 -5.14 -19.14 0.01
C CYS A 304 -4.53 -18.38 1.19
N MET A 305 -4.39 -19.01 2.36
CA MET A 305 -3.74 -18.39 3.52
C MET A 305 -2.26 -18.11 3.27
N LEU A 306 -1.52 -19.00 2.63
CA LEU A 306 -0.12 -18.77 2.27
C LEU A 306 0.02 -17.63 1.24
N CYS A 307 -0.81 -17.61 0.21
CA CYS A 307 -0.87 -16.47 -0.72
C CYS A 307 -1.14 -15.16 0.03
N GLY A 308 -2.18 -15.13 0.85
CA GLY A 308 -2.57 -13.94 1.61
C GLY A 308 -1.46 -13.48 2.56
N ALA A 309 -0.92 -14.37 3.36
CA ALA A 309 0.17 -14.06 4.29
C ALA A 309 1.40 -13.52 3.57
N GLY A 310 1.80 -14.16 2.48
CA GLY A 310 2.92 -13.71 1.67
C GLY A 310 2.69 -12.33 1.04
N LEU A 311 1.50 -12.09 0.46
CA LEU A 311 1.12 -10.82 -0.15
C LEU A 311 1.08 -9.67 0.87
N GLY A 312 0.42 -9.89 2.02
CA GLY A 312 0.31 -8.88 3.07
C GLY A 312 1.65 -8.50 3.67
N GLY A 313 2.45 -9.50 4.00
CA GLY A 313 3.78 -9.29 4.55
C GLY A 313 4.73 -8.61 3.57
N SER A 314 4.75 -9.04 2.31
CA SER A 314 5.58 -8.43 1.27
C SER A 314 5.21 -6.97 1.02
N PHE A 315 3.90 -6.66 0.95
CA PHE A 315 3.42 -5.29 0.77
C PHE A 315 3.90 -4.36 1.89
N SER A 316 3.72 -4.78 3.14
CA SER A 316 4.12 -3.97 4.28
C SER A 316 5.64 -3.82 4.37
N LEU A 317 6.38 -4.90 4.13
CA LEU A 317 7.85 -4.90 4.17
C LEU A 317 8.46 -4.04 3.07
N ILE A 318 7.96 -4.11 1.83
CA ILE A 318 8.53 -3.30 0.73
C ILE A 318 8.32 -1.79 0.97
N MET A 319 7.19 -1.41 1.61
CA MET A 319 6.95 -0.04 2.04
C MET A 319 7.97 0.42 3.09
N VAL A 320 8.26 -0.42 4.08
CA VAL A 320 9.29 -0.15 5.10
C VAL A 320 10.67 -0.06 4.45
N ILE A 321 11.02 -1.02 3.59
CA ILE A 321 12.29 -1.05 2.86
C ILE A 321 12.49 0.23 2.04
N ALA A 322 11.46 0.70 1.34
CA ALA A 322 11.55 1.95 0.58
C ALA A 322 11.86 3.15 1.50
N LEU A 323 11.24 3.20 2.68
CA LEU A 323 11.50 4.24 3.66
C LEU A 323 12.89 4.12 4.31
N ASP A 324 13.43 2.91 4.46
CA ASP A 324 14.76 2.68 5.04
C ASP A 324 15.90 3.14 4.11
N HIS A 325 15.67 3.28 2.79
CA HIS A 325 16.71 3.67 1.82
C HIS A 325 17.27 5.09 2.03
N LEU A 326 16.46 6.00 2.57
CA LEU A 326 16.81 7.40 2.71
C LEU A 326 16.54 7.89 4.13
N PRO A 327 17.51 8.54 4.82
CA PRO A 327 17.29 9.06 6.18
C PRO A 327 16.28 10.20 6.23
N ASP A 328 16.30 11.09 5.24
CA ASP A 328 15.35 12.21 5.17
C ASP A 328 13.91 11.71 4.85
N PRO A 329 12.93 12.00 5.73
CA PRO A 329 11.55 11.56 5.56
C PRO A 329 10.90 12.05 4.26
N ARG A 330 11.28 13.23 3.77
CA ARG A 330 10.70 13.80 2.53
C ARG A 330 11.20 13.06 1.30
N ARG A 331 12.51 12.87 1.20
CA ARG A 331 13.10 12.09 0.10
C ARG A 331 12.65 10.63 0.14
N ALA A 332 12.56 10.03 1.33
CA ALA A 332 12.02 8.69 1.51
C ALA A 332 10.54 8.61 1.07
N GLY A 333 9.75 9.63 1.39
CA GLY A 333 8.36 9.75 0.93
C GLY A 333 8.26 9.87 -0.59
N THR A 334 9.14 10.65 -1.24
CA THR A 334 9.21 10.76 -2.70
C THR A 334 9.58 9.42 -3.34
N LEU A 335 10.57 8.70 -2.78
CA LEU A 335 10.92 7.36 -3.24
C LEU A 335 9.75 6.38 -3.10
N SER A 336 9.05 6.41 -1.95
CA SER A 336 7.84 5.62 -1.72
C SER A 336 6.72 5.96 -2.71
N ALA A 337 6.54 7.25 -3.03
CA ALA A 337 5.56 7.69 -4.02
C ALA A 337 5.91 7.21 -5.44
N LEU A 338 7.18 7.28 -5.86
CA LEU A 338 7.64 6.73 -7.14
C LEU A 338 7.41 5.21 -7.21
N MET A 339 7.81 4.49 -6.16
CA MET A 339 7.61 3.05 -6.06
C MET A 339 6.14 2.67 -6.18
N GLN A 340 5.26 3.31 -5.42
CA GLN A 340 3.83 3.02 -5.43
C GLN A 340 3.18 3.45 -6.74
N GLY A 341 3.50 4.65 -7.24
CA GLY A 341 2.87 5.20 -8.44
C GLY A 341 3.11 4.31 -9.66
N PHE A 342 4.36 4.12 -10.06
CA PHE A 342 4.71 3.23 -11.18
C PHE A 342 4.42 1.76 -10.87
N GLY A 343 4.57 1.34 -9.62
CA GLY A 343 4.28 -0.02 -9.20
C GLY A 343 2.79 -0.38 -9.28
N PHE A 344 1.86 0.52 -8.95
CA PHE A 344 0.43 0.28 -9.16
C PHE A 344 0.05 0.26 -10.65
N MET A 345 0.68 1.10 -11.47
CA MET A 345 0.48 1.05 -12.93
C MET A 345 0.95 -0.30 -13.49
N LEU A 346 2.12 -0.80 -13.05
CA LEU A 346 2.60 -2.13 -13.41
C LEU A 346 1.66 -3.23 -12.87
N ALA A 347 1.22 -3.14 -11.62
CA ALA A 347 0.32 -4.11 -10.99
C ALA A 347 -1.03 -4.24 -11.71
N ALA A 348 -1.56 -3.13 -12.24
CA ALA A 348 -2.82 -3.14 -12.97
C ALA A 348 -2.81 -4.00 -14.23
N THR A 349 -1.61 -4.29 -14.79
CA THR A 349 -1.48 -5.20 -15.93
C THR A 349 -1.69 -6.67 -15.55
N GLY A 350 -1.48 -7.04 -14.27
CA GLY A 350 -1.53 -8.44 -13.83
C GLY A 350 -2.86 -9.14 -14.07
N PRO A 351 -4.01 -8.61 -13.59
CA PRO A 351 -5.32 -9.20 -13.86
C PRO A 351 -5.65 -9.27 -15.34
N TRP A 352 -5.20 -8.30 -16.14
CA TRP A 352 -5.39 -8.28 -17.58
C TRP A 352 -4.57 -9.36 -18.28
N VAL A 353 -3.30 -9.53 -17.92
CA VAL A 353 -2.45 -10.62 -18.43
C VAL A 353 -3.04 -11.96 -18.05
N ALA A 354 -3.54 -12.12 -16.82
CA ALA A 354 -4.21 -13.35 -16.38
C ALA A 354 -5.46 -13.67 -17.21
N ALA A 355 -6.28 -12.65 -17.52
CA ALA A 355 -7.43 -12.82 -18.41
C ALA A 355 -7.02 -13.24 -19.83
N TRP A 356 -6.00 -12.59 -20.37
CA TRP A 356 -5.47 -12.91 -21.69
C TRP A 356 -4.91 -14.36 -21.74
N LEU A 357 -4.17 -14.78 -20.72
CA LEU A 357 -3.69 -16.15 -20.58
C LEU A 357 -4.84 -17.16 -20.49
N TYR A 358 -5.88 -16.84 -19.73
CA TYR A 358 -7.09 -17.68 -19.66
C TYR A 358 -7.77 -17.84 -21.04
N HIS A 359 -7.86 -16.78 -21.83
CA HIS A 359 -8.38 -16.87 -23.20
C HIS A 359 -7.52 -17.74 -24.13
N LEU A 360 -6.20 -17.76 -23.92
CA LEU A 360 -5.30 -18.58 -24.73
C LEU A 360 -5.28 -20.06 -24.35
N PHE A 361 -5.31 -20.35 -23.05
CA PHE A 361 -5.08 -21.71 -22.54
C PHE A 361 -6.36 -22.40 -22.00
N GLY A 362 -7.41 -21.65 -21.77
CA GLY A 362 -8.71 -22.17 -21.29
C GLY A 362 -8.73 -22.51 -19.80
N ASP A 363 -7.63 -22.22 -19.05
CA ASP A 363 -7.52 -22.50 -17.63
C ASP A 363 -6.84 -21.35 -16.85
N PHE A 364 -6.95 -21.39 -15.51
CA PHE A 364 -6.32 -20.40 -14.64
C PHE A 364 -4.88 -20.75 -14.26
N ALA A 365 -4.38 -21.94 -14.60
CA ALA A 365 -3.03 -22.40 -14.25
C ALA A 365 -1.96 -21.45 -14.80
N ALA A 366 -2.15 -20.99 -16.04
CA ALA A 366 -1.23 -20.05 -16.67
C ALA A 366 -1.12 -18.72 -15.92
N ALA A 367 -2.18 -18.23 -15.29
CA ALA A 367 -2.16 -17.03 -14.45
C ALA A 367 -1.33 -17.22 -13.17
N TRP A 368 -1.44 -18.41 -12.54
CA TRP A 368 -0.62 -18.74 -11.38
C TRP A 368 0.86 -18.90 -11.75
N GLN A 369 1.15 -19.55 -12.88
CA GLN A 369 2.52 -19.68 -13.42
C GLN A 369 3.14 -18.32 -13.72
N TRP A 370 2.40 -17.39 -14.31
CA TRP A 370 2.85 -16.02 -14.56
C TRP A 370 3.29 -15.34 -13.27
N GLN A 371 2.48 -15.44 -12.23
CA GLN A 371 2.81 -14.86 -10.93
C GLN A 371 4.02 -15.57 -10.28
N LEU A 372 4.14 -16.89 -10.39
CA LEU A 372 5.31 -17.64 -9.93
C LEU A 372 6.59 -17.16 -10.62
N GLY A 373 6.56 -16.94 -11.94
CA GLY A 373 7.68 -16.36 -12.68
C GLY A 373 8.11 -14.98 -12.15
N GLY A 374 7.12 -14.12 -11.88
CA GLY A 374 7.35 -12.83 -11.23
C GLY A 374 7.99 -12.96 -9.84
N LEU A 375 7.52 -13.90 -9.02
CA LEU A 375 8.06 -14.15 -7.68
C LEU A 375 9.50 -14.71 -7.72
N LEU A 376 9.84 -15.55 -8.69
CA LEU A 376 11.22 -16.01 -8.90
C LEU A 376 12.12 -14.83 -9.27
N LEU A 377 11.70 -13.97 -10.19
CA LEU A 377 12.41 -12.72 -10.49
C LEU A 377 12.57 -11.85 -9.25
N MET A 378 11.49 -11.66 -8.47
CA MET A 378 11.52 -10.87 -7.24
C MET A 378 12.50 -11.45 -6.21
N SER A 379 12.60 -12.78 -6.10
CA SER A 379 13.56 -13.46 -5.21
C SER A 379 14.99 -13.05 -5.51
N LEU A 380 15.35 -12.97 -6.79
CA LEU A 380 16.68 -12.52 -7.24
C LEU A 380 16.89 -11.01 -6.97
N LEU A 381 15.86 -10.19 -7.20
CA LEU A 381 15.94 -8.75 -6.98
C LEU A 381 16.10 -8.39 -5.49
N VAL A 382 15.43 -9.13 -4.60
CA VAL A 382 15.51 -8.91 -3.14
C VAL A 382 16.91 -9.15 -2.60
N LEU A 383 17.71 -10.04 -3.18
CA LEU A 383 19.11 -10.22 -2.80
C LEU A 383 19.92 -8.93 -2.90
N ARG A 384 19.57 -8.05 -3.84
CA ARG A 384 20.21 -6.75 -4.02
C ARG A 384 19.77 -5.69 -2.99
N LEU A 385 18.76 -5.95 -2.15
CA LEU A 385 18.25 -5.01 -1.14
C LEU A 385 19.06 -5.03 0.17
N ASP A 386 20.38 -5.23 0.08
CA ASP A 386 21.27 -5.15 1.26
C ASP A 386 21.32 -3.71 1.81
N PRO A 387 20.96 -3.51 3.10
CA PRO A 387 20.94 -2.18 3.70
C PRO A 387 22.34 -1.52 3.77
N ARG A 388 23.41 -2.31 3.76
CA ARG A 388 24.79 -1.81 3.74
C ARG A 388 25.10 -0.96 2.51
N HIS A 389 24.41 -1.23 1.41
CA HIS A 389 24.61 -0.53 0.13
C HIS A 389 23.66 0.65 -0.08
N TYR A 390 22.65 0.89 0.79
CA TYR A 390 21.69 1.98 0.61
C TYR A 390 22.32 3.36 0.43
N PRO A 391 23.29 3.80 1.26
CA PRO A 391 23.90 5.11 1.08
C PRO A 391 24.57 5.25 -0.29
N ARG A 392 25.35 4.24 -0.69
CA ARG A 392 26.08 4.25 -1.97
C ARG A 392 25.15 4.29 -3.17
N VAL A 393 24.12 3.43 -3.22
CA VAL A 393 23.21 3.33 -4.37
C VAL A 393 22.23 4.49 -4.46
N MET A 394 22.00 5.20 -3.35
CA MET A 394 21.17 6.42 -3.30
C MET A 394 21.99 7.71 -3.46
N GLY A 395 23.31 7.61 -3.72
CA GLY A 395 24.19 8.76 -3.89
C GLY A 395 24.33 9.62 -2.63
N LEU A 396 24.21 8.99 -1.46
CA LEU A 396 24.47 9.68 -0.20
C LEU A 396 25.97 9.68 0.11
N PRO A 397 26.50 10.74 0.77
CA PRO A 397 27.87 10.73 1.26
C PRO A 397 28.06 9.51 2.19
N THR A 398 28.98 8.65 1.86
CA THR A 398 29.45 7.64 2.82
C THR A 398 30.14 8.38 3.93
N ALA A 399 29.76 8.16 5.20
CA ALA A 399 30.50 8.70 6.32
C ALA A 399 31.97 8.32 6.15
N SER A 400 32.82 9.30 5.86
CA SER A 400 34.26 9.10 5.87
C SER A 400 34.64 8.56 7.24
N LYS A 401 35.38 7.44 7.27
CA LYS A 401 36.00 6.98 8.51
C LYS A 401 36.64 8.21 9.16
N PRO A 402 36.37 8.46 10.45
CA PRO A 402 37.08 9.55 11.11
C PRO A 402 38.58 9.31 10.89
N THR A 403 39.22 10.21 10.15
CA THR A 403 40.66 10.19 9.95
C THR A 403 41.28 10.35 11.31
N LEU A 404 42.06 9.38 11.73
CA LEU A 404 42.78 9.32 13.01
C LEU A 404 43.72 10.53 13.21
N SER A 405 43.86 11.40 12.21
CA SER A 405 44.67 12.61 12.21
C SER A 405 44.10 13.76 13.04
N ALA A 406 42.79 13.79 13.36
CA ALA A 406 42.20 14.87 14.14
C ALA A 406 42.51 14.76 15.65
N HIS A 407 42.85 13.57 16.16
CA HIS A 407 43.20 13.39 17.55
C HIS A 407 44.69 13.71 17.87
N LEU A 408 45.56 13.75 16.86
CA LEU A 408 46.96 14.07 17.07
C LEU A 408 47.24 15.59 17.09
N SER A 409 46.39 16.39 16.43
CA SER A 409 46.54 17.85 16.44
C SER A 409 46.05 18.53 17.73
N THR A 410 45.07 17.93 18.42
CA THR A 410 44.57 18.44 19.73
C THR A 410 45.45 18.05 20.90
N SER A 411 46.24 16.96 20.82
CA SER A 411 47.21 16.58 21.86
C SER A 411 48.48 17.39 21.80
N ALA A 412 48.89 17.86 20.62
CA ALA A 412 50.09 18.70 20.47
C ALA A 412 49.88 20.15 20.93
N ALA A 413 48.65 20.67 20.85
CA ALA A 413 48.30 22.03 21.28
C ALA A 413 48.11 22.14 22.80
N ALA A 414 47.91 21.04 23.53
CA ALA A 414 47.71 21.03 24.98
C ALA A 414 49.05 20.94 25.77
N GLN A 415 50.19 20.65 25.12
CA GLN A 415 51.50 20.52 25.78
C GLN A 415 52.40 21.78 25.69
N SER A 416 51.97 22.86 25.02
CA SER A 416 52.77 24.08 24.85
C SER A 416 52.38 25.22 25.78
N ASN A 417 51.48 25.04 26.75
CA ASN A 417 51.09 26.10 27.70
C ASN A 417 51.32 25.66 29.16
N THR A 418 52.62 25.56 29.57
CA THR A 418 53.05 25.68 30.96
C THR A 418 53.93 26.93 31.08
N PRO A 419 53.49 27.97 31.79
CA PRO A 419 54.39 29.12 32.09
C PRO A 419 55.37 28.75 33.18
N ALA A 420 56.62 29.21 32.98
CA ALA A 420 57.71 29.20 33.96
C ALA A 420 57.51 30.21 35.09
#